data_4f712f4f388f4a26c17a7e74bed3a61c
#
_entry.id   4f712f4f388f4a26c17a7e74bed3a61c
#
_cell.length_a   1.000
_cell.length_b   1.000
_cell.length_c   1.000
_cell.angle_alpha   90.00
_cell.angle_beta   90.00
_cell.angle_gamma   90.00
#
_symmetry.space_group_name_H-M   'P 1'
#
loop_
_entity.id
_entity.type
_entity.pdbx_description
1 polymer ?
#
loop_
_entity_poly.entity_id
_entity_poly.type
_entity_poly.pdbx_seq_one_letter_code
_entity_poly.pdbx_strand_id
1 'polypeptide(L)'
;METTPPAAAPYSDGRLHSRPGQPCSMAPLAVGLHTLSFPGGRTALFLAPETGRRPLPLLVLLHGATGLMGGADHLALPMAARLGAAVLIPHAAGTSWDIIRGSYGADLEFIDQLLSWTLHRYPIAADAIAIGGFSDGASYALSIGMMNGQLFSDILAFSPGFRRPLRRLGDPRIFICHGSGDKVLSVVRSREMADQLANEGYDVLYQEFDGGHTVPAGVAGPALQRVLSLS
;
A
#
# COMPACT_ATOMS: atom_id res chain seq x y z
N MET A 1 -0.96 -37.24 25.76
CA MET A 1 -1.00 -35.78 25.98
C MET A 1 -1.07 -35.12 24.61
N GLU A 2 -2.25 -34.69 24.19
CA GLU A 2 -2.39 -33.86 22.99
C GLU A 2 -1.85 -32.48 23.32
N THR A 3 -0.72 -32.10 22.72
CA THR A 3 -0.19 -30.74 22.80
C THR A 3 -1.06 -29.87 21.89
N THR A 4 -1.88 -29.01 22.48
CA THR A 4 -2.58 -27.95 21.73
C THR A 4 -1.54 -27.18 20.95
N PRO A 5 -1.70 -27.02 19.61
CA PRO A 5 -0.75 -26.22 18.84
C PRO A 5 -0.71 -24.79 19.39
N PRO A 6 0.46 -24.13 19.42
CA PRO A 6 0.55 -22.75 19.88
C PRO A 6 -0.38 -21.87 19.07
N ALA A 7 -1.05 -20.93 19.74
CA ALA A 7 -1.91 -19.94 19.07
C ALA A 7 -1.12 -19.25 17.97
N ALA A 8 -1.72 -19.12 16.78
CA ALA A 8 -1.09 -18.43 15.66
C ALA A 8 -0.73 -16.99 16.08
N ALA A 9 0.45 -16.52 15.67
CA ALA A 9 0.86 -15.15 15.95
C ALA A 9 -0.15 -14.16 15.34
N PRO A 10 -0.45 -13.04 16.02
CA PRO A 10 -1.34 -12.01 15.47
C PRO A 10 -0.91 -11.62 14.06
N TYR A 11 -1.89 -11.40 13.17
CA TYR A 11 -1.66 -11.03 11.76
C TYR A 11 -0.90 -12.05 10.89
N SER A 12 -0.56 -13.24 11.40
CA SER A 12 0.14 -14.28 10.62
C SER A 12 -0.69 -14.82 9.46
N ASP A 13 -2.00 -14.61 9.48
CA ASP A 13 -2.93 -14.96 8.40
C ASP A 13 -3.04 -13.91 7.29
N GLY A 14 -2.33 -12.77 7.42
CA GLY A 14 -2.29 -11.70 6.43
C GLY A 14 -3.52 -10.78 6.42
N ARG A 15 -4.42 -10.85 7.42
CA ARG A 15 -5.66 -10.05 7.46
C ARG A 15 -5.47 -8.73 8.18
N LEU A 16 -6.02 -7.68 7.57
CA LEU A 16 -6.27 -6.40 8.21
C LEU A 16 -7.69 -6.38 8.77
N HIS A 17 -7.88 -5.78 9.93
CA HIS A 17 -9.16 -5.74 10.66
C HIS A 17 -9.86 -4.39 10.55
N SER A 18 -9.12 -3.31 10.29
CA SER A 18 -9.65 -1.96 10.11
C SER A 18 -10.64 -1.91 8.93
N ARG A 19 -11.76 -1.23 9.14
CA ARG A 19 -12.80 -1.05 8.10
C ARG A 19 -13.29 0.39 8.12
N PRO A 20 -13.55 1.00 6.94
CA PRO A 20 -14.19 2.32 6.84
C PRO A 20 -15.66 2.26 7.24
N GLY A 21 -16.29 3.45 7.35
CA GLY A 21 -17.72 3.58 7.63
C GLY A 21 -18.07 3.79 9.11
N GLN A 22 -17.09 3.85 10.00
CA GLN A 22 -17.32 4.30 11.38
C GLN A 22 -17.33 5.83 11.45
N PRO A 23 -18.17 6.44 12.32
CA PRO A 23 -18.10 7.88 12.55
C PRO A 23 -16.71 8.30 13.05
N CYS A 24 -16.21 9.43 12.56
CA CYS A 24 -14.96 9.99 13.05
C CYS A 24 -15.13 10.37 14.53
N SER A 25 -14.36 9.73 15.40
CA SER A 25 -14.40 9.90 16.85
C SER A 25 -13.26 10.79 17.39
N MET A 26 -12.32 11.14 16.54
CA MET A 26 -11.12 11.93 16.89
C MET A 26 -10.96 13.12 15.94
N ALA A 27 -10.39 14.21 16.45
CA ALA A 27 -10.14 15.40 15.66
C ALA A 27 -9.07 15.12 14.56
N PRO A 28 -9.26 15.67 13.35
CA PRO A 28 -8.23 15.63 12.31
C PRO A 28 -7.00 16.44 12.72
N LEU A 29 -5.86 16.15 12.11
CA LEU A 29 -4.66 16.97 12.22
C LEU A 29 -4.82 18.25 11.38
N ALA A 30 -3.96 19.23 11.63
CA ALA A 30 -3.79 20.36 10.72
C ALA A 30 -3.40 19.85 9.32
N VAL A 31 -3.84 20.58 8.28
CA VAL A 31 -3.50 20.24 6.89
C VAL A 31 -1.99 20.26 6.69
N GLY A 32 -1.44 19.25 6.04
CA GLY A 32 -0.02 19.16 5.73
C GLY A 32 0.60 17.80 6.04
N LEU A 33 1.91 17.71 5.87
CA LEU A 33 2.68 16.48 6.11
C LEU A 33 3.10 16.40 7.58
N HIS A 34 2.80 15.28 8.22
CA HIS A 34 3.09 15.00 9.63
C HIS A 34 3.94 13.75 9.77
N THR A 35 4.87 13.77 10.73
CA THR A 35 5.50 12.54 11.23
C THR A 35 4.70 12.04 12.41
N LEU A 36 4.18 10.82 12.30
CA LEU A 36 3.47 10.13 13.36
C LEU A 36 4.44 9.23 14.12
N SER A 37 4.32 9.19 15.46
CA SER A 37 5.10 8.30 16.33
C SER A 37 4.15 7.45 17.17
N PHE A 38 4.44 6.16 17.23
CA PHE A 38 3.65 5.15 17.93
C PHE A 38 4.50 4.40 18.97
N PRO A 39 3.88 3.71 19.93
CA PRO A 39 4.59 2.86 20.88
C PRO A 39 5.54 1.88 20.17
N GLY A 40 6.64 1.53 20.85
CA GLY A 40 7.68 0.66 20.27
C GLY A 40 8.58 1.34 19.24
N GLY A 41 8.57 2.68 19.15
CA GLY A 41 9.42 3.45 18.22
C GLY A 41 8.98 3.36 16.75
N ARG A 42 7.76 2.90 16.49
CA ARG A 42 7.19 2.83 15.13
C ARG A 42 6.82 4.24 14.65
N THR A 43 7.11 4.53 13.39
CA THR A 43 6.84 5.84 12.78
C THR A 43 6.17 5.69 11.42
N ALA A 44 5.45 6.75 11.01
CA ALA A 44 4.89 6.89 9.68
C ALA A 44 4.87 8.36 9.27
N LEU A 45 4.85 8.63 7.96
CA LEU A 45 4.44 9.93 7.44
C LEU A 45 2.95 9.89 7.12
N PHE A 46 2.27 10.99 7.38
CA PHE A 46 0.87 11.15 7.03
C PHE A 46 0.64 12.53 6.41
N LEU A 47 0.16 12.55 5.17
CA LEU A 47 -0.35 13.76 4.55
C LEU A 47 -1.81 13.94 4.94
N ALA A 48 -2.08 14.91 5.81
CA ALA A 48 -3.41 15.28 6.24
C ALA A 48 -4.06 16.23 5.22
N PRO A 49 -5.16 15.84 4.57
CA PRO A 49 -5.90 16.69 3.65
C PRO A 49 -6.82 17.65 4.41
N GLU A 50 -7.38 18.64 3.70
CA GLU A 50 -8.53 19.37 4.21
C GLU A 50 -9.72 18.44 4.42
N THR A 51 -10.38 18.56 5.57
CA THR A 51 -11.61 17.84 5.85
C THR A 51 -12.80 18.67 5.39
N GLY A 52 -13.60 18.10 4.50
CA GLY A 52 -14.80 18.72 3.94
C GLY A 52 -16.05 17.89 4.19
N ARG A 53 -17.11 18.15 3.37
CA ARG A 53 -18.37 17.41 3.43
C ARG A 53 -18.33 16.07 2.68
N ARG A 54 -17.29 15.81 1.88
CA ARG A 54 -17.14 14.58 1.07
C ARG A 54 -16.17 13.64 1.73
N PRO A 55 -16.42 12.32 1.67
CA PRO A 55 -15.40 11.34 2.00
C PRO A 55 -14.12 11.54 1.16
N LEU A 56 -12.98 11.09 1.67
CA LEU A 56 -11.66 11.32 1.10
C LEU A 56 -11.07 10.02 0.55
N PRO A 57 -10.31 10.05 -0.56
CA PRO A 57 -9.49 8.91 -0.94
C PRO A 57 -8.29 8.76 0.01
N LEU A 58 -7.85 7.52 0.18
CA LEU A 58 -6.66 7.17 0.98
C LEU A 58 -5.70 6.31 0.15
N LEU A 59 -4.44 6.70 0.11
CA LEU A 59 -3.35 5.88 -0.39
C LEU A 59 -2.43 5.45 0.75
N VAL A 60 -2.26 4.15 0.95
CA VAL A 60 -1.19 3.58 1.78
C VAL A 60 -0.01 3.28 0.86
N LEU A 61 1.13 3.95 1.06
CA LEU A 61 2.30 3.84 0.17
C LEU A 61 3.51 3.27 0.91
N LEU A 62 4.00 2.11 0.45
CA LEU A 62 5.03 1.31 1.11
C LEU A 62 6.40 1.52 0.46
N HIS A 63 7.41 1.80 1.29
CA HIS A 63 8.79 2.00 0.82
C HIS A 63 9.46 0.68 0.43
N GLY A 64 10.49 0.75 -0.41
CA GLY A 64 11.41 -0.34 -0.72
C GLY A 64 12.42 -0.60 0.41
N ALA A 65 13.40 -1.45 0.16
CA ALA A 65 14.47 -1.70 1.11
C ALA A 65 15.12 -0.39 1.57
N THR A 66 15.51 -0.32 2.85
CA THR A 66 16.18 0.84 3.49
C THR A 66 15.40 2.17 3.42
N GLY A 67 14.07 2.12 3.25
CA GLY A 67 13.24 3.33 3.18
C GLY A 67 13.15 4.00 1.81
N LEU A 68 13.74 3.41 0.76
CA LEU A 68 13.72 3.98 -0.59
C LEU A 68 12.32 3.94 -1.21
N MET A 69 11.89 5.05 -1.80
CA MET A 69 10.58 5.19 -2.44
C MET A 69 10.65 5.19 -3.98
N GLY A 70 11.87 5.18 -4.58
CA GLY A 70 12.06 5.22 -6.03
C GLY A 70 11.50 6.47 -6.73
N GLY A 71 11.07 7.48 -5.96
CA GLY A 71 10.38 8.67 -6.45
C GLY A 71 8.85 8.63 -6.31
N ALA A 72 8.27 7.53 -5.84
CA ALA A 72 6.82 7.38 -5.69
C ALA A 72 6.21 8.42 -4.73
N ASP A 73 6.89 8.73 -3.62
CA ASP A 73 6.50 9.74 -2.64
C ASP A 73 6.52 11.16 -3.23
N HIS A 74 7.56 11.49 -4.00
CA HIS A 74 7.69 12.77 -4.69
C HIS A 74 6.58 13.01 -5.72
N LEU A 75 5.98 11.96 -6.24
CA LEU A 75 4.82 12.04 -7.15
C LEU A 75 3.50 12.05 -6.37
N ALA A 76 3.35 11.15 -5.40
CA ALA A 76 2.09 10.94 -4.67
C ALA A 76 1.75 12.12 -3.76
N LEU A 77 2.70 12.63 -2.96
CA LEU A 77 2.41 13.65 -1.95
C LEU A 77 1.93 14.98 -2.56
N PRO A 78 2.59 15.60 -3.57
CA PRO A 78 2.08 16.83 -4.19
C PRO A 78 0.74 16.62 -4.91
N MET A 79 0.55 15.46 -5.54
CA MET A 79 -0.68 15.14 -6.23
C MET A 79 -1.84 14.97 -5.24
N ALA A 80 -1.62 14.23 -4.14
CA ALA A 80 -2.62 14.05 -3.09
C ALA A 80 -3.00 15.37 -2.41
N ALA A 81 -2.02 16.23 -2.11
CA ALA A 81 -2.28 17.56 -1.56
C ALA A 81 -3.19 18.39 -2.49
N ARG A 82 -2.94 18.34 -3.79
CA ARG A 82 -3.76 19.05 -4.79
C ARG A 82 -5.17 18.47 -4.95
N LEU A 83 -5.30 17.15 -4.82
CA LEU A 83 -6.58 16.43 -5.01
C LEU A 83 -7.40 16.29 -3.72
N GLY A 84 -6.84 16.69 -2.57
CA GLY A 84 -7.49 16.57 -1.27
C GLY A 84 -7.54 15.13 -0.76
N ALA A 85 -6.57 14.29 -1.14
CA ALA A 85 -6.46 12.91 -0.69
C ALA A 85 -5.54 12.75 0.52
N ALA A 86 -5.80 11.75 1.36
CA ALA A 86 -4.90 11.35 2.42
C ALA A 86 -3.82 10.39 1.89
N VAL A 87 -2.58 10.53 2.36
CA VAL A 87 -1.50 9.57 2.09
C VAL A 87 -0.87 9.12 3.39
N LEU A 88 -0.73 7.82 3.56
CA LEU A 88 -0.11 7.18 4.70
C LEU A 88 1.12 6.41 4.25
N ILE A 89 2.29 6.73 4.80
CA ILE A 89 3.56 6.09 4.48
C ILE A 89 4.12 5.47 5.77
N PRO A 90 3.79 4.21 6.09
CA PRO A 90 4.35 3.51 7.24
C PRO A 90 5.83 3.19 7.01
N HIS A 91 6.62 3.21 8.09
CA HIS A 91 7.98 2.70 8.08
C HIS A 91 8.01 1.26 8.61
N ALA A 92 8.68 0.38 7.88
CA ALA A 92 8.89 -1.00 8.32
C ALA A 92 9.69 -1.05 9.64
N ALA A 93 9.52 -2.10 10.43
CA ALA A 93 10.26 -2.28 11.67
C ALA A 93 11.76 -2.50 11.46
N GLY A 94 12.16 -2.95 10.27
CA GLY A 94 13.54 -3.19 9.90
C GLY A 94 13.91 -2.47 8.61
N THR A 95 14.96 -2.95 7.96
CA THR A 95 15.39 -2.42 6.64
C THR A 95 14.42 -2.73 5.52
N SER A 96 13.51 -3.70 5.73
CA SER A 96 12.43 -4.08 4.83
C SER A 96 11.28 -4.74 5.59
N TRP A 97 10.20 -5.08 4.91
CA TRP A 97 8.95 -5.61 5.44
C TRP A 97 9.10 -7.04 5.98
N ASP A 98 8.28 -7.42 6.95
CA ASP A 98 8.35 -8.71 7.65
C ASP A 98 8.19 -9.92 6.73
N ILE A 99 7.41 -9.83 5.64
CA ILE A 99 7.28 -10.90 4.63
C ILE A 99 8.62 -11.27 3.97
N ILE A 100 9.54 -10.31 3.83
CA ILE A 100 10.88 -10.56 3.28
C ILE A 100 11.66 -11.49 4.21
N ARG A 101 11.37 -11.42 5.52
CA ARG A 101 11.98 -12.25 6.56
C ARG A 101 11.24 -13.56 6.82
N GLY A 102 10.12 -13.80 6.09
CA GLY A 102 9.46 -15.10 6.03
C GLY A 102 8.00 -15.17 6.44
N SER A 103 7.43 -14.21 7.19
CA SER A 103 6.05 -14.26 7.67
C SER A 103 5.43 -12.88 7.84
N TYR A 104 4.11 -12.81 7.78
CA TYR A 104 3.35 -11.63 8.19
C TYR A 104 3.34 -11.50 9.71
N GLY A 105 3.28 -10.28 10.24
CA GLY A 105 3.24 -10.03 11.67
C GLY A 105 3.28 -8.53 12.01
N ALA A 106 4.36 -8.08 12.65
CA ALA A 106 4.46 -6.75 13.25
C ALA A 106 4.32 -5.57 12.27
N ASP A 107 4.72 -5.73 11.01
CA ASP A 107 4.54 -4.67 10.01
C ASP A 107 3.09 -4.60 9.54
N LEU A 108 2.43 -5.76 9.37
CA LEU A 108 1.00 -5.80 9.03
C LEU A 108 0.14 -5.26 10.19
N GLU A 109 0.45 -5.62 11.43
CA GLU A 109 -0.18 -5.06 12.63
C GLU A 109 -0.07 -3.54 12.66
N PHE A 110 1.11 -3.01 12.38
CA PHE A 110 1.33 -1.58 12.36
C PHE A 110 0.55 -0.87 11.25
N ILE A 111 0.48 -1.46 10.06
CA ILE A 111 -0.37 -0.94 8.97
C ILE A 111 -1.84 -0.91 9.41
N ASP A 112 -2.33 -1.94 10.07
CA ASP A 112 -3.72 -1.98 10.58
C ASP A 112 -3.97 -0.93 11.67
N GLN A 113 -3.04 -0.74 12.60
CA GLN A 113 -3.10 0.34 13.60
C GLN A 113 -3.17 1.73 12.94
N LEU A 114 -2.37 1.98 11.91
CA LEU A 114 -2.36 3.23 11.16
C LEU A 114 -3.66 3.44 10.37
N LEU A 115 -4.20 2.39 9.75
CA LEU A 115 -5.51 2.43 9.10
C LEU A 115 -6.60 2.78 10.11
N SER A 116 -6.65 2.08 11.25
CA SER A 116 -7.57 2.37 12.33
C SER A 116 -7.45 3.82 12.81
N TRP A 117 -6.22 4.28 13.06
CA TRP A 117 -5.92 5.66 13.46
C TRP A 117 -6.46 6.69 12.45
N THR A 118 -6.29 6.41 11.15
CA THR A 118 -6.75 7.28 10.05
C THR A 118 -8.27 7.29 9.96
N LEU A 119 -8.90 6.12 9.96
CA LEU A 119 -10.36 5.96 9.82
C LEU A 119 -11.16 6.57 10.98
N HIS A 120 -10.58 6.67 12.19
CA HIS A 120 -11.21 7.36 13.32
C HIS A 120 -11.11 8.89 13.24
N ARG A 121 -10.27 9.45 12.35
CA ARG A 121 -10.05 10.89 12.20
C ARG A 121 -10.59 11.48 10.91
N TYR A 122 -10.64 10.66 9.86
CA TYR A 122 -10.97 11.13 8.52
C TYR A 122 -12.11 10.29 7.91
N PRO A 123 -13.10 10.93 7.29
CA PRO A 123 -14.16 10.25 6.57
C PRO A 123 -13.60 9.68 5.25
N ILE A 124 -12.98 8.53 5.30
CA ILE A 124 -12.41 7.86 4.13
C ILE A 124 -13.52 7.15 3.34
N ALA A 125 -13.52 7.33 2.01
CA ALA A 125 -14.43 6.63 1.11
C ALA A 125 -14.09 5.13 1.07
N ALA A 126 -15.06 4.27 1.30
CA ALA A 126 -14.85 2.83 1.40
C ALA A 126 -14.39 2.19 0.07
N ASP A 127 -14.72 2.81 -1.04
CA ASP A 127 -14.39 2.39 -2.41
C ASP A 127 -13.16 3.12 -3.00
N ALA A 128 -12.50 3.96 -2.20
CA ALA A 128 -11.33 4.74 -2.59
C ALA A 128 -10.16 4.59 -1.62
N ILE A 129 -9.88 3.36 -1.18
CA ILE A 129 -8.69 3.02 -0.39
C ILE A 129 -7.76 2.21 -1.29
N ALA A 130 -6.60 2.77 -1.61
CA ALA A 130 -5.57 2.11 -2.39
C ALA A 130 -4.36 1.76 -1.53
N ILE A 131 -3.66 0.68 -1.92
CA ILE A 131 -2.35 0.35 -1.40
C ILE A 131 -1.35 0.32 -2.54
N GLY A 132 -0.16 0.85 -2.32
CA GLY A 132 0.90 0.79 -3.31
C GLY A 132 2.27 0.74 -2.66
N GLY A 133 3.30 0.60 -3.50
CA GLY A 133 4.67 0.61 -3.01
C GLY A 133 5.70 0.47 -4.11
N PHE A 134 6.95 0.62 -3.70
CA PHE A 134 8.12 0.49 -4.57
C PHE A 134 8.98 -0.69 -4.15
N SER A 135 9.50 -1.48 -5.11
CA SER A 135 10.44 -2.58 -4.85
C SER A 135 9.89 -3.61 -3.84
N ASP A 136 10.53 -3.78 -2.67
CA ASP A 136 10.03 -4.62 -1.58
C ASP A 136 8.64 -4.18 -1.11
N GLY A 137 8.40 -2.87 -1.03
CA GLY A 137 7.08 -2.32 -0.71
C GLY A 137 6.02 -2.65 -1.76
N ALA A 138 6.39 -2.71 -3.05
CA ALA A 138 5.49 -3.15 -4.12
C ALA A 138 5.13 -4.64 -3.98
N SER A 139 6.12 -5.47 -3.63
CA SER A 139 5.92 -6.91 -3.39
C SER A 139 5.01 -7.14 -2.17
N TYR A 140 5.18 -6.32 -1.13
CA TYR A 140 4.35 -6.37 0.06
C TYR A 140 2.92 -5.86 -0.22
N ALA A 141 2.79 -4.74 -0.95
CA ALA A 141 1.49 -4.18 -1.35
C ALA A 141 0.66 -5.16 -2.19
N LEU A 142 1.28 -5.83 -3.18
CA LEU A 142 0.62 -6.90 -3.94
C LEU A 142 0.13 -8.01 -3.00
N SER A 143 1.00 -8.49 -2.11
CA SER A 143 0.70 -9.61 -1.24
C SER A 143 -0.46 -9.30 -0.28
N ILE A 144 -0.38 -8.19 0.47
CA ILE A 144 -1.44 -7.84 1.44
C ILE A 144 -2.68 -7.26 0.77
N GLY A 145 -2.55 -6.57 -0.36
CA GLY A 145 -3.67 -6.05 -1.13
C GLY A 145 -4.58 -7.16 -1.66
N MET A 146 -3.99 -8.23 -2.20
CA MET A 146 -4.74 -9.42 -2.66
C MET A 146 -5.46 -10.15 -1.52
N MET A 147 -4.88 -10.17 -0.32
CA MET A 147 -5.52 -10.76 0.87
C MET A 147 -6.60 -9.88 1.50
N ASN A 148 -6.63 -8.60 1.15
CA ASN A 148 -7.52 -7.59 1.72
C ASN A 148 -8.22 -6.75 0.62
N GLY A 149 -8.54 -7.33 -0.53
CA GLY A 149 -9.22 -6.63 -1.63
C GLY A 149 -10.68 -6.26 -1.34
N GLN A 150 -11.20 -6.62 -0.17
CA GLN A 150 -12.45 -6.06 0.35
C GLN A 150 -12.25 -4.70 1.05
N LEU A 151 -11.01 -4.34 1.35
CA LEU A 151 -10.60 -3.06 1.92
C LEU A 151 -9.97 -2.17 0.85
N PHE A 152 -9.11 -2.74 0.01
CA PHE A 152 -8.39 -2.01 -1.03
C PHE A 152 -9.08 -2.14 -2.37
N SER A 153 -9.46 -1.01 -2.98
CA SER A 153 -10.01 -0.94 -4.34
C SER A 153 -8.92 -1.10 -5.41
N ASP A 154 -7.70 -0.69 -5.09
CA ASP A 154 -6.58 -0.65 -6.03
C ASP A 154 -5.26 -1.06 -5.38
N ILE A 155 -4.39 -1.70 -6.17
CA ILE A 155 -3.01 -2.02 -5.81
C ILE A 155 -2.07 -1.39 -6.85
N LEU A 156 -1.11 -0.58 -6.40
CA LEU A 156 -0.10 0.05 -7.24
C LEU A 156 1.28 -0.55 -6.95
N ALA A 157 1.82 -1.35 -7.86
CA ALA A 157 3.09 -2.02 -7.68
C ALA A 157 4.17 -1.47 -8.63
N PHE A 158 5.11 -0.71 -8.07
CA PHE A 158 6.22 -0.11 -8.80
C PHE A 158 7.48 -0.98 -8.65
N SER A 159 7.90 -1.66 -9.71
CA SER A 159 9.04 -2.59 -9.75
C SER A 159 8.97 -3.69 -8.67
N PRO A 160 7.90 -4.49 -8.59
CA PRO A 160 7.80 -5.57 -7.62
C PRO A 160 8.75 -6.72 -7.92
N GLY A 161 9.22 -7.41 -6.88
CA GLY A 161 10.06 -8.60 -6.99
C GLY A 161 9.31 -9.93 -6.90
N PHE A 162 8.18 -9.95 -6.19
CA PHE A 162 7.36 -11.14 -5.95
C PHE A 162 5.97 -10.77 -5.44
N ARG A 163 5.10 -11.78 -5.33
CA ARG A 163 3.86 -11.75 -4.55
C ARG A 163 3.75 -13.02 -3.71
N ARG A 164 3.22 -12.92 -2.49
CA ARG A 164 3.05 -14.04 -1.54
C ARG A 164 1.72 -13.98 -0.78
N PRO A 165 0.56 -13.88 -1.46
CA PRO A 165 -0.71 -13.92 -0.76
C PRO A 165 -0.97 -15.33 -0.20
N LEU A 166 -1.43 -15.42 1.04
CA LEU A 166 -1.86 -16.68 1.67
C LEU A 166 -3.27 -17.08 1.23
N ARG A 167 -4.02 -16.10 0.72
CA ARG A 167 -5.39 -16.25 0.21
C ARG A 167 -5.70 -15.13 -0.76
N ARG A 168 -6.79 -15.25 -1.50
CA ARG A 168 -7.37 -14.20 -2.33
C ARG A 168 -8.71 -13.78 -1.73
N LEU A 169 -8.92 -12.47 -1.51
CA LEU A 169 -10.17 -11.89 -1.02
C LEU A 169 -10.47 -10.59 -1.77
N GLY A 170 -11.63 -10.55 -2.43
CA GLY A 170 -12.01 -9.43 -3.28
C GLY A 170 -11.20 -9.36 -4.58
N ASP A 171 -11.50 -8.36 -5.39
CA ASP A 171 -10.96 -8.20 -6.73
C ASP A 171 -10.44 -6.76 -6.95
N PRO A 172 -9.38 -6.33 -6.23
CA PRO A 172 -8.80 -5.01 -6.44
C PRO A 172 -8.23 -4.89 -7.85
N ARG A 173 -8.32 -3.69 -8.43
CA ARG A 173 -7.63 -3.39 -9.69
C ARG A 173 -6.13 -3.32 -9.42
N ILE A 174 -5.32 -3.88 -10.30
CA ILE A 174 -3.87 -3.97 -10.11
C ILE A 174 -3.15 -3.20 -11.20
N PHE A 175 -2.33 -2.25 -10.80
CA PHE A 175 -1.38 -1.58 -11.68
C PHE A 175 0.04 -2.05 -11.34
N ILE A 176 0.77 -2.50 -12.35
CA ILE A 176 2.17 -2.87 -12.23
C ILE A 176 2.97 -2.08 -13.25
N CYS A 177 4.06 -1.43 -12.85
CA CYS A 177 5.04 -0.92 -13.81
C CYS A 177 6.46 -1.33 -13.45
N HIS A 178 7.33 -1.44 -14.47
CA HIS A 178 8.71 -1.87 -14.29
C HIS A 178 9.63 -1.27 -15.37
N GLY A 179 10.84 -0.88 -14.98
CA GLY A 179 11.87 -0.41 -15.91
C GLY A 179 12.49 -1.57 -16.70
N SER A 180 12.52 -1.47 -18.03
CA SER A 180 13.10 -2.53 -18.89
C SER A 180 14.60 -2.75 -18.65
N GLY A 181 15.31 -1.70 -18.22
CA GLY A 181 16.74 -1.71 -17.86
C GLY A 181 17.03 -1.88 -16.36
N ASP A 182 16.06 -2.34 -15.55
CA ASP A 182 16.24 -2.52 -14.13
C ASP A 182 17.34 -3.55 -13.82
N LYS A 183 18.39 -3.09 -13.11
CA LYS A 183 19.54 -3.91 -12.71
C LYS A 183 19.41 -4.52 -11.31
N VAL A 184 18.39 -4.13 -10.54
CA VAL A 184 18.10 -4.61 -9.18
C VAL A 184 17.15 -5.79 -9.22
N LEU A 185 16.02 -5.62 -9.92
CA LEU A 185 15.00 -6.65 -10.10
C LEU A 185 14.71 -6.83 -11.59
N SER A 186 14.76 -8.07 -12.07
CA SER A 186 14.48 -8.36 -13.47
C SER A 186 13.03 -8.03 -13.83
N VAL A 187 12.84 -7.27 -14.90
CA VAL A 187 11.52 -6.93 -15.48
C VAL A 187 10.70 -8.20 -15.85
N VAL A 188 11.36 -9.31 -16.17
CA VAL A 188 10.72 -10.60 -16.48
C VAL A 188 9.79 -11.05 -15.34
N ARG A 189 10.16 -10.81 -14.09
CA ARG A 189 9.33 -11.13 -12.93
C ARG A 189 7.97 -10.43 -12.96
N SER A 190 7.96 -9.14 -13.35
CA SER A 190 6.72 -8.38 -13.45
C SER A 190 5.86 -8.79 -14.63
N ARG A 191 6.46 -9.15 -15.77
CA ARG A 191 5.74 -9.72 -16.92
C ARG A 191 5.00 -10.99 -16.52
N GLU A 192 5.73 -11.97 -15.98
CA GLU A 192 5.17 -13.25 -15.53
C GLU A 192 4.10 -13.04 -14.45
N MET A 193 4.33 -12.11 -13.52
CA MET A 193 3.38 -11.79 -12.46
C MET A 193 2.09 -11.17 -12.99
N ALA A 194 2.19 -10.24 -13.96
CA ALA A 194 1.04 -9.62 -14.59
C ALA A 194 0.21 -10.64 -15.38
N ASP A 195 0.86 -11.51 -16.16
CA ASP A 195 0.20 -12.58 -16.90
C ASP A 195 -0.52 -13.57 -15.98
N GLN A 196 0.13 -13.97 -14.87
CA GLN A 196 -0.47 -14.85 -13.87
C GLN A 196 -1.69 -14.21 -13.21
N LEU A 197 -1.60 -12.94 -12.81
CA LEU A 197 -2.70 -12.21 -12.18
C LEU A 197 -3.89 -12.03 -13.13
N ALA A 198 -3.63 -11.72 -14.40
CA ALA A 198 -4.68 -11.64 -15.42
C ALA A 198 -5.37 -13.00 -15.64
N ASN A 199 -4.59 -14.09 -15.69
CA ASN A 199 -5.12 -15.45 -15.78
C ASN A 199 -5.90 -15.89 -14.53
N GLU A 200 -5.59 -15.32 -13.36
CA GLU A 200 -6.34 -15.50 -12.13
C GLU A 200 -7.62 -14.64 -12.08
N GLY A 201 -7.87 -13.81 -13.11
CA GLY A 201 -9.09 -13.01 -13.29
C GLY A 201 -9.05 -11.62 -12.67
N TYR A 202 -7.88 -11.10 -12.28
CA TYR A 202 -7.75 -9.72 -11.85
C TYR A 202 -7.78 -8.74 -13.04
N ASP A 203 -8.30 -7.53 -12.83
CA ASP A 203 -8.12 -6.39 -13.73
C ASP A 203 -6.70 -5.85 -13.57
N VAL A 204 -5.80 -6.19 -14.50
CA VAL A 204 -4.37 -5.87 -14.44
C VAL A 204 -3.99 -4.92 -15.56
N LEU A 205 -3.46 -3.76 -15.19
CA LEU A 205 -2.77 -2.86 -16.11
C LEU A 205 -1.25 -2.98 -15.89
N TYR A 206 -0.55 -3.59 -16.84
CA TYR A 206 0.90 -3.71 -16.84
C TYR A 206 1.55 -2.71 -17.80
N GLN A 207 2.58 -2.01 -17.35
CA GLN A 207 3.29 -1.02 -18.17
C GLN A 207 4.80 -1.07 -17.94
N GLU A 208 5.55 -1.26 -19.02
CA GLU A 208 7.01 -1.10 -19.00
C GLU A 208 7.41 0.32 -19.40
N PHE A 209 8.58 0.73 -18.95
CA PHE A 209 9.20 1.98 -19.38
C PHE A 209 10.69 1.77 -19.62
N ASP A 210 11.27 2.60 -20.48
CA ASP A 210 12.71 2.63 -20.69
C ASP A 210 13.36 3.34 -19.49
N GLY A 211 14.03 2.54 -18.64
CA GLY A 211 14.62 3.04 -17.40
C GLY A 211 15.06 1.94 -16.46
N GLY A 212 15.65 2.34 -15.32
CA GLY A 212 16.14 1.45 -14.27
C GLY A 212 15.14 1.25 -13.13
N HIS A 213 15.67 0.97 -11.92
CA HIS A 213 14.89 0.74 -10.70
C HIS A 213 14.37 2.06 -10.09
N THR A 214 13.28 2.59 -10.64
CA THR A 214 12.69 3.89 -10.28
C THR A 214 11.20 3.96 -10.61
N VAL A 215 10.54 5.07 -10.27
CA VAL A 215 9.11 5.33 -10.54
C VAL A 215 8.97 6.61 -11.35
N PRO A 216 8.88 6.54 -12.70
CA PRO A 216 8.79 7.72 -13.56
C PRO A 216 7.39 8.33 -13.56
N ALA A 217 7.31 9.66 -13.52
CA ALA A 217 6.06 10.41 -13.44
C ALA A 217 5.11 10.12 -14.61
N GLY A 218 5.63 9.96 -15.83
CA GLY A 218 4.81 9.70 -17.02
C GLY A 218 4.08 8.37 -16.99
N VAL A 219 4.60 7.38 -16.23
CA VAL A 219 4.01 6.05 -16.10
C VAL A 219 3.15 5.95 -14.84
N ALA A 220 3.68 6.37 -13.69
CA ALA A 220 2.99 6.26 -12.41
C ALA A 220 1.91 7.35 -12.21
N GLY A 221 2.10 8.53 -12.82
CA GLY A 221 1.20 9.67 -12.65
C GLY A 221 -0.26 9.37 -12.94
N PRO A 222 -0.63 8.79 -14.09
CA PRO A 222 -2.02 8.43 -14.39
C PRO A 222 -2.63 7.46 -13.38
N ALA A 223 -1.87 6.44 -12.95
CA ALA A 223 -2.34 5.47 -11.96
C ALA A 223 -2.53 6.11 -10.57
N LEU A 224 -1.60 6.94 -10.13
CA LEU A 224 -1.72 7.71 -8.89
C LEU A 224 -2.89 8.69 -8.94
N GLN A 225 -3.08 9.40 -10.05
CA GLN A 225 -4.20 10.32 -10.21
C GLN A 225 -5.54 9.60 -10.09
N ARG A 226 -5.66 8.41 -10.69
CA ARG A 226 -6.90 7.62 -10.61
C ARG A 226 -7.26 7.25 -9.17
N VAL A 227 -6.29 6.80 -8.36
CA VAL A 227 -6.56 6.36 -6.97
C VAL A 227 -6.68 7.51 -5.98
N LEU A 228 -6.14 8.68 -6.31
CA LEU A 228 -6.21 9.88 -5.47
C LEU A 228 -7.40 10.79 -5.81
N SER A 229 -8.16 10.47 -6.85
CA SER A 229 -9.39 11.19 -7.21
C SER A 229 -10.61 10.33 -6.86
N LEU A 230 -11.63 10.95 -6.26
CA LEU A 230 -12.95 10.30 -6.19
C LEU A 230 -13.59 10.31 -7.57
N SER A 231 -14.17 9.20 -7.95
CA SER A 231 -14.94 9.04 -9.21
C SER A 231 -16.26 9.81 -9.16
#